data_8031a022ccf25ce193c1de3327e6368a
#
_entry.id   8031a022ccf25ce193c1de3327e6368a
#
_cell.length_a   1.000
_cell.length_b   1.000
_cell.length_c   1.000
_cell.angle_alpha   90.00
_cell.angle_beta   90.00
_cell.angle_gamma   90.00
#
_symmetry.space_group_name_H-M   'P 1'
#
loop_
_entity.id
_entity.type
_entity.pdbx_description
1 polymer ?
#
loop_
_entity_poly.entity_id
_entity_poly.type
_entity_poly.pdbx_seq_one_letter_code
_entity_poly.pdbx_strand_id
1 'polypeptide(L)'
;MGYYTIKHTDGNIMPILDQLLEAEPHAIHSLDPQGGVDIAEVKRLAGDKVCLIGNVSCAMLDTGTEAQIVESTRYALRHGMPGGGYIFSTSNCVYTGMELSRYELMLDIWRKEGVYPG
;
A
#
# COMPACT_ATOMS: atom_id res chain seq x y z
N MET A 1 8.61 -17.51 -18.12
CA MET A 1 8.41 -16.46 -19.12
C MET A 1 9.19 -15.17 -18.85
N GLY A 2 9.82 -14.99 -17.74
CA GLY A 2 10.69 -13.85 -17.46
C GLY A 2 9.98 -12.53 -17.09
N TYR A 3 8.67 -12.53 -16.95
CA TYR A 3 7.92 -11.35 -16.52
C TYR A 3 7.56 -11.43 -15.04
N TYR A 4 7.53 -10.27 -14.38
CA TYR A 4 6.97 -10.17 -13.05
C TYR A 4 5.47 -9.94 -13.14
N THR A 5 4.71 -10.52 -12.21
CA THR A 5 3.26 -10.39 -12.15
C THR A 5 2.84 -9.61 -10.92
N ILE A 6 1.92 -8.67 -11.11
CA ILE A 6 1.31 -7.90 -10.04
C ILE A 6 -0.18 -8.19 -10.07
N LYS A 7 -0.72 -8.72 -8.97
CA LYS A 7 -2.15 -8.94 -8.83
C LYS A 7 -2.76 -7.73 -8.15
N HIS A 8 -3.65 -7.04 -8.85
CA HIS A 8 -4.42 -5.93 -8.28
C HIS A 8 -5.87 -6.36 -8.00
N THR A 9 -6.35 -6.05 -6.82
CA THR A 9 -7.76 -6.22 -6.48
C THR A 9 -8.12 -5.31 -5.31
N ASP A 10 -9.29 -4.71 -5.39
CA ASP A 10 -9.84 -3.87 -4.33
C ASP A 10 -10.68 -4.71 -3.36
N GLY A 11 -11.12 -4.07 -2.29
CA GLY A 11 -11.96 -4.70 -1.28
C GLY A 11 -11.20 -5.58 -0.30
N ASN A 12 -11.96 -6.33 0.46
CA ASN A 12 -11.39 -7.19 1.50
C ASN A 12 -10.89 -8.51 0.93
N ILE A 13 -9.58 -8.62 0.74
CA ILE A 13 -8.94 -9.83 0.23
C ILE A 13 -8.60 -10.85 1.33
N MET A 14 -8.79 -10.50 2.59
CA MET A 14 -8.34 -11.36 3.69
C MET A 14 -8.93 -12.77 3.64
N PRO A 15 -10.23 -12.97 3.32
CA PRO A 15 -10.79 -14.31 3.22
C PRO A 15 -10.17 -15.20 2.13
N ILE A 16 -9.54 -14.58 1.11
CA ILE A 16 -8.95 -15.32 -0.02
C ILE A 16 -7.43 -15.13 -0.12
N LEU A 17 -6.80 -14.56 0.90
CA LEU A 17 -5.37 -14.26 0.85
C LEU A 17 -4.53 -15.52 0.58
N ASP A 18 -4.84 -16.64 1.22
CA ASP A 18 -4.13 -17.89 1.01
C ASP A 18 -4.21 -18.36 -0.44
N GLN A 19 -5.39 -18.23 -1.05
CA GLN A 19 -5.60 -18.60 -2.45
C GLN A 19 -4.85 -17.67 -3.40
N LEU A 20 -4.79 -16.37 -3.09
CA LEU A 20 -3.99 -15.42 -3.87
C LEU A 20 -2.50 -15.78 -3.80
N LEU A 21 -2.01 -16.19 -2.64
CA LEU A 21 -0.62 -16.61 -2.46
C LEU A 21 -0.32 -17.92 -3.19
N GLU A 22 -1.30 -18.84 -3.27
CA GLU A 22 -1.15 -20.09 -4.03
C GLU A 22 -0.96 -19.84 -5.52
N ALA A 23 -1.50 -18.75 -6.05
CA ALA A 23 -1.29 -18.37 -7.45
C ALA A 23 0.14 -17.84 -7.71
N GLU A 24 0.93 -17.66 -6.67
CA GLU A 24 2.33 -17.21 -6.74
C GLU A 24 2.55 -15.92 -7.54
N PRO A 25 1.78 -14.83 -7.30
CA PRO A 25 2.12 -13.55 -7.91
C PRO A 25 3.42 -13.03 -7.28
N HIS A 26 4.15 -12.22 -8.02
CA HIS A 26 5.35 -11.58 -7.48
C HIS A 26 4.98 -10.47 -6.49
N ALA A 27 3.88 -9.77 -6.75
CA ALA A 27 3.40 -8.70 -5.90
C ALA A 27 1.87 -8.64 -5.85
N ILE A 28 1.35 -8.09 -4.76
CA ILE A 28 -0.08 -7.80 -4.56
C ILE A 28 -0.24 -6.29 -4.34
N HIS A 29 -1.15 -5.68 -5.07
CA HIS A 29 -1.62 -4.30 -4.94
C HIS A 29 -3.14 -4.37 -4.78
N SER A 30 -3.73 -3.70 -4.11
CA SER A 30 -4.04 -2.45 -3.51
C SER A 30 -3.82 -2.49 -1.99
N LEU A 31 -4.15 -3.62 -1.34
CA LEU A 31 -4.19 -3.74 0.13
C LEU A 31 -5.17 -2.72 0.69
N ASP A 32 -6.37 -2.74 0.16
CA ASP A 32 -7.37 -1.68 0.22
C ASP A 32 -7.83 -1.35 1.65
N PRO A 33 -7.42 -0.21 2.22
CA PRO A 33 -7.85 0.14 3.57
C PRO A 33 -9.35 0.44 3.65
N GLN A 34 -9.98 0.86 2.55
CA GLN A 34 -11.44 1.05 2.51
C GLN A 34 -12.18 -0.27 2.55
N GLY A 35 -11.57 -1.36 2.07
CA GLY A 35 -12.07 -2.71 2.20
C GLY A 35 -11.77 -3.36 3.55
N GLY A 36 -11.11 -2.63 4.45
CA GLY A 36 -10.75 -3.15 5.77
C GLY A 36 -9.44 -3.92 5.81
N VAL A 37 -8.62 -3.83 4.76
CA VAL A 37 -7.32 -4.52 4.73
C VAL A 37 -6.27 -3.71 5.50
N ASP A 38 -5.62 -4.35 6.45
CA ASP A 38 -4.54 -3.77 7.24
C ASP A 38 -3.19 -4.28 6.70
N ILE A 39 -2.36 -3.37 6.19
CA ILE A 39 -1.05 -3.74 5.66
C ILE A 39 -0.15 -4.39 6.71
N ALA A 40 -0.29 -4.02 7.98
CA ALA A 40 0.48 -4.65 9.06
C ALA A 40 0.15 -6.14 9.17
N GLU A 41 -1.12 -6.49 9.08
CA GLU A 41 -1.57 -7.88 9.14
C GLU A 41 -1.15 -8.66 7.90
N VAL A 42 -1.29 -8.08 6.70
CA VAL A 42 -0.85 -8.73 5.46
C VAL A 42 0.66 -8.94 5.48
N LYS A 43 1.41 -7.96 5.98
CA LYS A 43 2.88 -8.08 6.10
C LYS A 43 3.27 -9.24 7.02
N ARG A 44 2.56 -9.39 8.13
CA ARG A 44 2.79 -10.50 9.06
C ARG A 44 2.51 -11.85 8.42
N LEU A 45 1.43 -11.96 7.65
CA LEU A 45 1.01 -13.23 7.04
C LEU A 45 1.76 -13.58 5.76
N ALA A 46 2.14 -12.60 4.96
CA ALA A 46 2.58 -12.82 3.58
C ALA A 46 3.83 -12.03 3.17
N GLY A 47 4.39 -11.20 4.05
CA GLY A 47 5.48 -10.30 3.71
C GLY A 47 6.79 -10.98 3.31
N ASP A 48 6.96 -12.24 3.65
CA ASP A 48 8.10 -13.07 3.24
C ASP A 48 7.83 -13.89 1.96
N LYS A 49 6.60 -13.86 1.44
CA LYS A 49 6.16 -14.66 0.30
C LYS A 49 5.89 -13.85 -0.95
N VAL A 50 5.53 -12.58 -0.80
CA VAL A 50 5.08 -11.72 -1.89
C VAL A 50 5.45 -10.27 -1.61
N CYS A 51 5.75 -9.50 -2.66
CA CYS A 51 5.95 -8.06 -2.52
C CYS A 51 4.60 -7.37 -2.29
N LEU A 52 4.55 -6.48 -1.32
CA LEU A 52 3.35 -5.69 -1.03
C LEU A 52 3.46 -4.32 -1.66
N ILE A 53 2.42 -3.91 -2.37
CA ILE A 53 2.34 -2.58 -3.02
C ILE A 53 1.12 -1.84 -2.46
N GLY A 54 1.33 -0.70 -1.89
CA GLY A 54 0.26 0.13 -1.35
C GLY A 54 0.71 0.86 -0.09
N ASN A 55 -0.18 1.27 0.79
CA ASN A 55 -1.63 1.28 0.68
C ASN A 55 -2.18 2.60 1.27
N VAL A 56 -1.53 3.72 0.89
CA VAL A 56 -2.05 5.02 1.34
C VAL A 56 -3.49 5.18 0.87
N SER A 57 -4.37 5.50 1.79
CA SER A 57 -5.82 5.54 1.51
C SER A 57 -6.18 6.64 0.51
N CYS A 58 -6.75 6.24 -0.61
CA CYS A 58 -7.27 7.19 -1.60
C CYS A 58 -8.42 8.02 -1.04
N ALA A 59 -9.23 7.46 -0.13
CA ALA A 59 -10.28 8.23 0.54
C ALA A 59 -9.70 9.39 1.35
N MET A 60 -8.57 9.16 2.05
CA MET A 60 -7.90 10.23 2.81
C MET A 60 -7.29 11.27 1.89
N LEU A 61 -6.70 10.84 0.77
CA LEU A 61 -6.17 11.77 -0.23
C LEU A 61 -7.26 12.61 -0.87
N ASP A 62 -8.44 12.06 -1.06
CA ASP A 62 -9.55 12.76 -1.68
C ASP A 62 -10.23 13.73 -0.71
N THR A 63 -10.68 13.24 0.43
CA THR A 63 -11.54 14.01 1.34
C THR A 63 -11.08 14.04 2.79
N GLY A 64 -9.98 13.37 3.14
CA GLY A 64 -9.47 13.35 4.51
C GLY A 64 -8.79 14.67 4.90
N THR A 65 -8.51 14.82 6.19
CA THR A 65 -7.70 15.91 6.70
C THR A 65 -6.23 15.69 6.37
N GLU A 66 -5.41 16.74 6.43
CA GLU A 66 -3.95 16.59 6.27
C GLU A 66 -3.38 15.62 7.31
N ALA A 67 -3.86 15.67 8.56
CA ALA A 67 -3.46 14.75 9.61
C ALA A 67 -3.77 13.30 9.25
N GLN A 68 -4.90 13.04 8.61
CA GLN A 68 -5.28 11.70 8.14
C GLN A 68 -4.39 11.23 7.00
N ILE A 69 -4.01 12.11 6.07
CA ILE A 69 -3.07 11.79 5.00
C ILE A 69 -1.71 11.44 5.58
N VAL A 70 -1.22 12.24 6.52
CA VAL A 70 0.06 11.99 7.20
C VAL A 70 0.04 10.64 7.92
N GLU A 71 -1.01 10.36 8.67
CA GLU A 71 -1.13 9.10 9.41
C GLU A 71 -1.21 7.89 8.46
N SER A 72 -2.01 7.97 7.40
CA SER A 72 -2.13 6.89 6.41
C SER A 72 -0.78 6.61 5.73
N THR A 73 -0.06 7.66 5.37
CA THR A 73 1.26 7.55 4.73
C THR A 73 2.28 6.91 5.67
N ARG A 74 2.36 7.41 6.90
CA ARG A 74 3.29 6.88 7.91
C ARG A 74 2.97 5.45 8.29
N TYR A 75 1.70 5.12 8.39
CA TYR A 75 1.28 3.75 8.69
C TYR A 75 1.75 2.77 7.60
N ALA A 76 1.55 3.14 6.34
CA ALA A 76 2.00 2.32 5.21
C ALA A 76 3.51 2.12 5.22
N LEU A 77 4.28 3.17 5.45
CA LEU A 77 5.74 3.08 5.52
C LEU A 77 6.20 2.26 6.74
N ARG A 78 5.63 2.53 7.89
CA ARG A 78 6.01 1.86 9.16
C ARG A 78 5.82 0.36 9.08
N HIS A 79 4.74 -0.09 8.46
CA HIS A 79 4.38 -1.52 8.42
C HIS A 79 4.75 -2.21 7.12
N GLY A 80 4.89 -1.46 6.02
CA GLY A 80 5.28 -2.03 4.74
C GLY A 80 6.79 -2.22 4.59
N MET A 81 7.58 -1.27 5.02
CA MET A 81 9.03 -1.24 4.80
C MET A 81 9.84 -2.33 5.52
N PRO A 82 9.58 -2.67 6.79
CA PRO A 82 10.47 -3.59 7.52
C PRO A 82 10.71 -4.90 6.76
N GLY A 83 11.99 -5.25 6.59
CA GLY A 83 12.39 -6.47 5.90
C GLY A 83 12.40 -6.38 4.37
N GLY A 84 12.04 -5.24 3.80
CA GLY A 84 11.96 -5.09 2.34
C GLY A 84 10.70 -5.70 1.76
N GLY A 85 10.70 -5.97 0.44
CA GLY A 85 9.54 -6.55 -0.24
C GLY A 85 8.33 -5.63 -0.25
N TYR A 86 8.56 -4.32 -0.37
CA TYR A 86 7.51 -3.31 -0.32
C TYR A 86 7.73 -2.24 -1.38
N ILE A 87 6.66 -1.87 -2.07
CA ILE A 87 6.63 -0.73 -2.99
C ILE A 87 5.60 0.27 -2.45
N PHE A 88 6.07 1.47 -2.11
CA PHE A 88 5.20 2.54 -1.63
C PHE A 88 4.26 3.00 -2.73
N SER A 89 2.98 3.05 -2.43
CA SER A 89 1.95 3.44 -3.40
C SER A 89 0.67 3.84 -2.69
N THR A 90 -0.21 4.51 -3.42
CA THR A 90 -1.61 4.65 -3.03
C THR A 90 -2.34 3.32 -3.18
N SER A 91 -3.46 3.17 -2.50
CA SER A 91 -4.27 1.96 -2.57
C SER A 91 -5.01 1.83 -3.90
N ASN A 92 -5.21 2.95 -4.61
CA ASN A 92 -5.89 2.98 -5.89
C ASN A 92 -5.40 4.17 -6.71
N CYS A 93 -6.07 4.46 -7.82
CA CYS A 93 -5.73 5.56 -8.72
C CYS A 93 -5.84 6.93 -8.07
N VAL A 94 -4.92 7.81 -8.39
CA VAL A 94 -5.07 9.24 -8.21
C VAL A 94 -5.80 9.75 -9.45
N TYR A 95 -6.91 10.43 -9.26
CA TYR A 95 -7.81 10.80 -10.36
C TYR A 95 -8.09 12.31 -10.40
N THR A 96 -8.67 12.74 -11.51
CA THR A 96 -9.10 14.13 -11.68
C THR A 96 -10.10 14.53 -10.58
N GLY A 97 -9.80 15.62 -9.90
CA GLY A 97 -10.61 16.09 -8.77
C GLY A 97 -9.91 15.97 -7.42
N MET A 98 -8.93 15.10 -7.29
CA MET A 98 -8.03 15.13 -6.14
C MET A 98 -7.11 16.34 -6.23
N GLU A 99 -6.96 17.07 -5.12
CA GLU A 99 -6.03 18.20 -5.07
C GLU A 99 -4.59 17.69 -5.12
N LEU A 100 -3.81 18.22 -6.05
CA LEU A 100 -2.40 17.84 -6.24
C LEU A 100 -1.57 18.03 -4.96
N SER A 101 -1.83 19.11 -4.22
CA SER A 101 -1.11 19.39 -2.96
C SER A 101 -1.22 18.27 -1.95
N ARG A 102 -2.31 17.55 -1.94
CA ARG A 102 -2.54 16.41 -1.03
C ARG A 102 -1.66 15.22 -1.41
N TYR A 103 -1.55 14.94 -2.69
CA TYR A 103 -0.65 13.91 -3.21
C TYR A 103 0.82 14.30 -2.97
N GLU A 104 1.16 15.55 -3.18
CA GLU A 104 2.50 16.09 -2.91
C GLU A 104 2.89 15.95 -1.43
N LEU A 105 1.94 16.20 -0.50
CA LEU A 105 2.16 15.99 0.93
C LEU A 105 2.55 14.53 1.21
N MET A 106 1.84 13.59 0.64
CA MET A 106 2.17 12.16 0.74
C MET A 106 3.58 11.87 0.24
N LEU A 107 3.94 12.42 -0.92
CA LEU A 107 5.28 12.22 -1.50
C LEU A 107 6.38 12.86 -0.66
N ASP A 108 6.13 14.01 -0.04
CA ASP A 108 7.11 14.66 0.82
C ASP A 108 7.41 13.83 2.07
N ILE A 109 6.40 13.22 2.64
CA ILE A 109 6.59 12.29 3.77
C ILE A 109 7.39 11.07 3.31
N TRP A 110 7.04 10.50 2.17
CA TRP A 110 7.78 9.36 1.61
C TRP A 110 9.26 9.71 1.37
N ARG A 111 9.56 10.85 0.81
CA ARG A 111 10.96 11.28 0.57
C ARG A 111 11.76 11.37 1.86
N LYS A 112 11.13 11.80 2.94
CA LYS A 112 11.80 11.98 4.24
C LYS A 112 11.88 10.69 5.04
N GLU A 113 10.83 9.88 5.02
CA GLU A 113 10.67 8.75 5.93
C GLU A 113 10.72 7.39 5.22
N GLY A 114 10.69 7.35 3.89
CA GLY A 114 10.74 6.13 3.08
C GLY A 114 12.16 5.64 2.78
N VAL A 115 13.10 5.92 3.66
CA VAL A 115 14.51 5.53 3.49
C VAL A 115 14.84 4.41 4.47
N TYR A 116 15.41 3.34 3.95
CA TYR A 116 15.86 2.24 4.80
C TYR A 116 17.11 2.65 5.55
N PRO A 117 17.26 2.23 6.82
CA PRO A 117 18.49 2.46 7.54
C PRO A 117 19.67 1.79 6.83
N GLY A 118 20.74 2.57 6.66
CA GLY A 118 21.91 2.14 5.90
C GLY A 118 22.77 1.10 6.57
#